data_0758897e437e0ed6bf1496c873de71d5
#
_entry.id   0758897e437e0ed6bf1496c873de71d5
#
_cell.length_a   1.000
_cell.length_b   1.000
_cell.length_c   1.000
_cell.angle_alpha   90.00
_cell.angle_beta   90.00
_cell.angle_gamma   90.00
#
_symmetry.space_group_name_H-M   'P 1'
#
loop_
_entity.id
_entity.type
_entity.pdbx_description
1 polymer ?
#
loop_
_entity_poly.entity_id
_entity_poly.type
_entity_poly.pdbx_seq_one_letter_code
_entity_poly.pdbx_strand_id
1 'polypeptide(L)'
;MWLSIFVVSLWVSSCKKENIKSPSFKLESSIAPLIKKDNGYVGDEDCAFCHAELFNSYKQTGMGRSFYLLSEVNQVEDFSTKNLVYDSNSNFHYELIKDENAYYQIEYRKNEKGNRTHELKRRVDFVIGSGNNTRSYLSQINGRMVEMPVTWYSKKAIWDMSPGYDKNNLRFSRPIIQKCMTCHNSFAEFNPYSINQINSQLPLGIGCERCHGPGKEHVDFQFYGGQDPAKVGHGDPRIVNPDKLIKERQLDVCFQCHL
;
A
#
# COMPACT_ATOMS: atom_id res chain seq x y z
N MET A 1 35.36 -58.01 -51.20
CA MET A 1 35.19 -56.56 -50.99
C MET A 1 33.93 -56.39 -50.16
N TRP A 2 34.07 -56.31 -48.84
CA TRP A 2 32.95 -56.22 -47.89
C TRP A 2 32.84 -54.80 -47.39
N LEU A 3 31.64 -54.16 -47.64
CA LEU A 3 31.34 -52.88 -47.13
C LEU A 3 30.66 -52.99 -45.75
N SER A 4 31.33 -52.54 -44.75
CA SER A 4 30.76 -52.44 -43.38
C SER A 4 29.99 -51.14 -43.25
N ILE A 5 28.68 -51.23 -43.07
CA ILE A 5 27.80 -50.08 -42.79
C ILE A 5 27.83 -49.82 -41.27
N PHE A 6 28.42 -48.69 -40.90
CA PHE A 6 28.35 -48.15 -39.51
C PHE A 6 27.00 -47.47 -39.30
N VAL A 7 26.16 -48.06 -38.47
CA VAL A 7 24.91 -47.41 -38.00
C VAL A 7 25.26 -46.58 -36.78
N VAL A 8 25.25 -45.24 -36.94
CA VAL A 8 25.37 -44.30 -35.81
C VAL A 8 24.00 -44.12 -35.21
N SER A 9 23.75 -44.70 -34.05
CA SER A 9 22.56 -44.48 -33.26
C SER A 9 22.65 -43.13 -32.52
N LEU A 10 21.89 -42.14 -32.97
CA LEU A 10 21.67 -40.88 -32.28
C LEU A 10 20.81 -41.12 -31.02
N TRP A 11 21.42 -41.03 -29.88
CA TRP A 11 20.71 -40.94 -28.60
C TRP A 11 20.10 -39.53 -28.46
N VAL A 12 18.81 -39.39 -28.70
CA VAL A 12 18.05 -38.18 -28.38
C VAL A 12 17.77 -38.25 -26.88
N SER A 13 18.54 -37.48 -26.10
CA SER A 13 18.31 -37.33 -24.68
C SER A 13 17.08 -36.44 -24.50
N SER A 14 15.94 -37.06 -24.24
CA SER A 14 14.69 -36.36 -23.92
C SER A 14 14.83 -35.73 -22.53
N CYS A 15 14.98 -34.41 -22.48
CA CYS A 15 14.82 -33.66 -21.24
C CYS A 15 13.38 -33.81 -20.73
N LYS A 16 13.17 -34.69 -19.78
CA LYS A 16 11.92 -34.70 -19.00
C LYS A 16 11.80 -33.34 -18.28
N LYS A 17 10.76 -32.56 -18.64
CA LYS A 17 10.31 -31.45 -17.82
C LYS A 17 9.82 -32.00 -16.49
N GLU A 18 10.66 -31.98 -15.48
CA GLU A 18 10.20 -32.14 -14.10
C GLU A 18 9.37 -30.93 -13.77
N ASN A 19 8.08 -31.15 -13.49
CA ASN A 19 7.21 -30.16 -12.88
C ASN A 19 7.74 -29.91 -11.46
N ILE A 20 8.62 -28.93 -11.32
CA ILE A 20 9.00 -28.38 -10.03
C ILE A 20 7.73 -27.68 -9.51
N LYS A 21 6.93 -28.40 -8.73
CA LYS A 21 5.92 -27.78 -7.88
C LYS A 21 6.69 -26.83 -6.97
N SER A 22 6.54 -25.53 -7.20
CA SER A 22 7.00 -24.54 -6.22
C SER A 22 6.45 -24.95 -4.85
N PRO A 23 7.30 -25.09 -3.81
CA PRO A 23 6.79 -25.33 -2.48
C PRO A 23 5.83 -24.18 -2.15
N SER A 24 4.56 -24.51 -1.95
CA SER A 24 3.62 -23.59 -1.33
C SER A 24 4.13 -23.39 0.09
N PHE A 25 4.88 -22.33 0.30
CA PHE A 25 5.28 -21.92 1.63
C PHE A 25 3.99 -21.49 2.34
N LYS A 26 3.33 -22.42 2.99
CA LYS A 26 2.35 -22.11 4.03
C LYS A 26 3.16 -21.49 5.15
N LEU A 27 3.08 -20.16 5.25
CA LEU A 27 3.52 -19.46 6.45
C LEU A 27 2.69 -20.06 7.58
N GLU A 28 3.30 -20.95 8.35
CA GLU A 28 2.62 -21.59 9.46
C GLU A 28 2.10 -20.51 10.39
N SER A 29 0.85 -20.68 10.79
CA SER A 29 0.11 -19.86 11.75
C SER A 29 0.75 -19.75 13.15
N SER A 30 1.98 -20.23 13.31
CA SER A 30 2.72 -20.24 14.58
C SER A 30 3.33 -18.90 14.99
N ILE A 31 3.41 -17.92 14.07
CA ILE A 31 3.91 -16.57 14.41
C ILE A 31 2.76 -15.60 14.75
N ALA A 32 1.54 -15.93 14.37
CA ALA A 32 0.35 -15.12 14.66
C ALA A 32 0.05 -14.89 16.17
N PRO A 33 0.37 -15.80 17.09
CA PRO A 33 0.11 -15.58 18.53
C PRO A 33 1.06 -14.57 19.18
N LEU A 34 2.21 -14.27 18.59
CA LEU A 34 3.22 -13.40 19.22
C LEU A 34 2.93 -11.90 19.07
N ILE A 35 1.97 -11.51 18.23
CA ILE A 35 1.73 -10.10 17.87
C ILE A 35 0.35 -9.58 18.33
N LYS A 36 -0.57 -10.42 18.81
CA LYS A 36 -1.76 -9.94 19.51
C LYS A 36 -1.39 -9.50 20.93
N LYS A 37 -0.58 -8.49 21.03
CA LYS A 37 -0.54 -7.67 22.23
C LYS A 37 -1.88 -6.94 22.25
N ASP A 38 -2.69 -7.15 23.28
CA ASP A 38 -3.85 -6.31 23.56
C ASP A 38 -3.33 -4.91 23.86
N ASN A 39 -3.23 -4.10 22.79
CA ASN A 39 -2.71 -2.74 22.84
C ASN A 39 -3.83 -1.71 23.02
N GLY A 40 -5.07 -2.20 23.22
CA GLY A 40 -6.24 -1.38 23.42
C GLY A 40 -6.84 -0.78 22.13
N TYR A 41 -6.30 -1.07 20.95
CA TYR A 41 -6.85 -0.64 19.67
C TYR A 41 -7.84 -1.66 19.12
N VAL A 42 -8.97 -1.18 18.56
CA VAL A 42 -10.06 -2.03 18.04
C VAL A 42 -10.21 -1.95 16.53
N GLY A 43 -9.87 -0.80 15.92
CA GLY A 43 -10.00 -0.58 14.47
C GLY A 43 -11.24 0.22 14.09
N ASP A 44 -11.23 0.67 12.84
CA ASP A 44 -12.24 1.60 12.32
C ASP A 44 -13.65 1.00 12.21
N GLU A 45 -13.75 -0.32 11.98
CA GLU A 45 -15.02 -1.03 11.85
C GLU A 45 -15.82 -1.02 13.14
N ASP A 46 -15.16 -1.19 14.28
CA ASP A 46 -15.81 -1.14 15.60
C ASP A 46 -16.32 0.28 15.90
N CYS A 47 -15.57 1.32 15.48
CA CYS A 47 -16.05 2.69 15.57
C CYS A 47 -17.26 2.94 14.66
N ALA A 48 -17.20 2.44 13.42
CA ALA A 48 -18.28 2.60 12.43
C ALA A 48 -19.59 1.97 12.86
N PHE A 49 -19.56 0.92 13.68
CA PHE A 49 -20.76 0.23 14.16
C PHE A 49 -21.71 1.19 14.87
N CYS A 50 -21.20 2.07 15.72
CA CYS A 50 -22.01 3.08 16.43
C CYS A 50 -21.96 4.47 15.77
N HIS A 51 -20.88 4.81 15.06
CA HIS A 51 -20.63 6.14 14.52
C HIS A 51 -20.62 6.15 12.97
N ALA A 52 -21.55 5.42 12.33
CA ALA A 52 -21.57 5.20 10.87
C ALA A 52 -21.57 6.50 10.04
N GLU A 53 -22.32 7.51 10.42
CA GLU A 53 -22.37 8.80 9.69
C GLU A 53 -21.02 9.53 9.76
N LEU A 54 -20.43 9.61 10.95
CA LEU A 54 -19.11 10.22 11.15
C LEU A 54 -18.02 9.44 10.40
N PHE A 55 -18.05 8.13 10.45
CA PHE A 55 -17.15 7.28 9.71
C PHE A 55 -17.23 7.56 8.20
N ASN A 56 -18.43 7.51 7.63
CA ASN A 56 -18.64 7.72 6.21
C ASN A 56 -18.21 9.12 5.75
N SER A 57 -18.49 10.16 6.51
CA SER A 57 -18.06 11.52 6.20
C SER A 57 -16.55 11.68 6.31
N TYR A 58 -15.94 11.11 7.36
CA TYR A 58 -14.50 11.14 7.57
C TYR A 58 -13.73 10.44 6.44
N LYS A 59 -14.20 9.28 5.97
CA LYS A 59 -13.59 8.54 4.84
C LYS A 59 -13.59 9.36 3.53
N GLN A 60 -14.33 10.46 3.42
CA GLN A 60 -14.25 11.39 2.29
C GLN A 60 -13.16 12.45 2.46
N THR A 61 -12.57 12.60 3.64
CA THR A 61 -11.48 13.55 3.91
C THR A 61 -10.15 13.10 3.28
N GLY A 62 -9.20 14.03 3.15
CA GLY A 62 -7.85 13.70 2.67
C GLY A 62 -7.12 12.72 3.58
N MET A 63 -7.33 12.76 4.89
CA MET A 63 -6.75 11.83 5.85
C MET A 63 -7.40 10.43 5.74
N GLY A 64 -8.71 10.36 5.69
CA GLY A 64 -9.43 9.08 5.51
C GLY A 64 -9.10 8.38 4.18
N ARG A 65 -8.67 9.16 3.16
CA ARG A 65 -8.25 8.66 1.83
C ARG A 65 -6.74 8.73 1.61
N SER A 66 -5.94 8.70 2.64
CA SER A 66 -4.49 8.83 2.52
C SER A 66 -3.78 7.56 2.03
N PHE A 67 -4.45 6.39 2.13
CA PHE A 67 -3.95 5.09 1.71
C PHE A 67 -5.13 4.17 1.36
N TYR A 68 -5.14 3.60 0.15
CA TYR A 68 -6.27 2.79 -0.34
C TYR A 68 -5.89 1.93 -1.56
N LEU A 69 -6.84 1.08 -2.00
CA LEU A 69 -6.73 0.29 -3.23
C LEU A 69 -7.21 1.13 -4.43
N LEU A 70 -6.45 1.13 -5.52
CA LEU A 70 -6.89 1.75 -6.76
C LEU A 70 -8.01 0.91 -7.40
N SER A 71 -9.09 1.58 -7.78
CA SER A 71 -10.26 0.97 -8.40
C SER A 71 -10.92 1.94 -9.39
N GLU A 72 -11.82 1.48 -10.22
CA GLU A 72 -12.56 2.33 -11.16
C GLU A 72 -13.35 3.44 -10.47
N VAL A 73 -13.90 3.15 -9.29
CA VAL A 73 -14.72 4.10 -8.53
C VAL A 73 -13.90 5.29 -8.02
N ASN A 74 -12.61 5.08 -7.71
CA ASN A 74 -11.75 6.12 -7.17
C ASN A 74 -10.65 6.60 -8.15
N GLN A 75 -10.67 6.10 -9.40
CA GLN A 75 -9.74 6.51 -10.44
C GLN A 75 -9.99 7.97 -10.84
N VAL A 76 -8.92 8.75 -10.88
CA VAL A 76 -8.89 10.14 -11.40
C VAL A 76 -7.81 10.31 -12.46
N GLU A 77 -7.01 9.29 -12.66
CA GLU A 77 -5.87 9.23 -13.57
C GLU A 77 -6.32 8.95 -15.00
N ASP A 78 -5.60 9.51 -15.97
CA ASP A 78 -5.70 9.13 -17.37
C ASP A 78 -4.68 8.04 -17.72
N PHE A 79 -5.17 6.82 -17.92
CA PHE A 79 -4.37 5.67 -18.35
C PHE A 79 -4.39 5.47 -19.87
N SER A 80 -5.07 6.35 -20.63
CA SER A 80 -5.34 6.13 -22.05
C SER A 80 -4.53 7.01 -23.00
N THR A 81 -4.30 8.28 -22.66
CA THR A 81 -3.73 9.23 -23.62
C THR A 81 -2.34 9.75 -23.27
N LYS A 82 -2.07 10.09 -22.04
CA LYS A 82 -0.80 10.68 -21.58
C LYS A 82 -0.11 9.79 -20.54
N ASN A 83 -0.15 8.51 -20.79
CA ASN A 83 0.29 7.47 -19.86
C ASN A 83 1.76 7.06 -20.01
N LEU A 84 2.60 7.91 -20.63
CA LEU A 84 4.02 7.67 -20.85
C LEU A 84 4.86 8.70 -20.12
N VAL A 85 5.86 8.24 -19.38
CA VAL A 85 6.88 9.07 -18.73
C VAL A 85 8.26 8.59 -19.17
N TYR A 86 9.15 9.53 -19.48
CA TYR A 86 10.54 9.25 -19.84
C TYR A 86 11.47 9.89 -18.83
N ASP A 87 12.27 9.07 -18.17
CA ASP A 87 13.37 9.51 -17.33
C ASP A 87 14.67 9.54 -18.12
N SER A 88 15.09 10.75 -18.49
CA SER A 88 16.31 10.97 -19.28
C SER A 88 17.58 10.63 -18.50
N ASN A 89 17.58 10.70 -17.17
CA ASN A 89 18.76 10.43 -16.36
C ASN A 89 19.12 8.94 -16.33
N SER A 90 18.12 8.08 -16.31
CA SER A 90 18.31 6.61 -16.25
C SER A 90 18.06 5.92 -17.61
N ASN A 91 17.57 6.69 -18.61
CA ASN A 91 17.13 6.17 -19.91
C ASN A 91 16.07 5.07 -19.80
N PHE A 92 15.12 5.22 -18.83
CA PHE A 92 13.97 4.38 -18.71
C PHE A 92 12.70 5.09 -19.19
N HIS A 93 11.86 4.33 -19.85
CA HIS A 93 10.48 4.71 -20.15
C HIS A 93 9.54 3.99 -19.18
N TYR A 94 8.49 4.66 -18.78
CA TYR A 94 7.41 4.12 -17.96
C TYR A 94 6.09 4.28 -18.67
N GLU A 95 5.32 3.20 -18.76
CA GLU A 95 3.98 3.20 -19.31
C GLU A 95 3.00 2.76 -18.23
N LEU A 96 1.93 3.54 -18.07
CA LEU A 96 0.89 3.31 -17.09
C LEU A 96 -0.31 2.70 -17.81
N ILE A 97 -0.70 1.50 -17.45
CA ILE A 97 -1.80 0.81 -18.10
C ILE A 97 -2.85 0.29 -17.12
N LYS A 98 -4.08 0.23 -17.59
CA LYS A 98 -5.15 -0.55 -17.01
C LYS A 98 -5.34 -1.81 -17.86
N ASP A 99 -5.34 -2.96 -17.22
CA ASP A 99 -5.48 -4.27 -17.86
C ASP A 99 -6.51 -5.07 -17.05
N GLU A 100 -7.68 -5.30 -17.65
CA GLU A 100 -8.85 -5.81 -16.95
C GLU A 100 -9.21 -4.97 -15.73
N ASN A 101 -9.14 -5.57 -14.51
CA ASN A 101 -9.45 -4.92 -13.24
C ASN A 101 -8.19 -4.53 -12.45
N ALA A 102 -7.02 -4.50 -13.08
CA ALA A 102 -5.75 -4.19 -12.43
C ALA A 102 -5.00 -3.07 -13.15
N TYR A 103 -4.16 -2.38 -12.41
CA TYR A 103 -3.35 -1.28 -12.88
C TYR A 103 -1.88 -1.64 -12.79
N TYR A 104 -1.09 -1.18 -13.76
CA TYR A 104 0.32 -1.55 -13.86
C TYR A 104 1.17 -0.36 -14.25
N GLN A 105 2.42 -0.37 -13.80
CA GLN A 105 3.49 0.41 -14.37
C GLN A 105 4.44 -0.54 -15.10
N ILE A 106 4.72 -0.24 -16.37
CA ILE A 106 5.65 -0.99 -17.21
C ILE A 106 6.88 -0.13 -17.41
N GLU A 107 8.02 -0.60 -16.95
CA GLU A 107 9.33 0.00 -17.20
C GLU A 107 10.01 -0.69 -18.36
N TYR A 108 10.62 0.07 -19.27
CA TYR A 108 11.38 -0.47 -20.38
C TYR A 108 12.45 0.50 -20.88
N ARG A 109 13.41 0.00 -21.63
CA ARG A 109 14.34 0.78 -22.45
C ARG A 109 14.04 0.57 -23.92
N LYS A 110 14.59 1.46 -24.78
CA LYS A 110 14.58 1.30 -26.23
C LYS A 110 15.98 1.03 -26.71
N ASN A 111 16.14 0.10 -27.64
CA ASN A 111 17.39 -0.09 -28.36
C ASN A 111 17.52 0.93 -29.51
N GLU A 112 18.63 0.91 -30.26
CA GLU A 112 18.90 1.80 -31.38
C GLU A 112 17.84 1.73 -32.51
N LYS A 113 17.13 0.59 -32.63
CA LYS A 113 16.05 0.40 -33.58
C LYS A 113 14.67 0.83 -33.04
N GLY A 114 14.62 1.39 -31.80
CA GLY A 114 13.40 1.83 -31.15
C GLY A 114 12.57 0.70 -30.50
N ASN A 115 13.02 -0.55 -30.53
CA ASN A 115 12.32 -1.68 -29.92
C ASN A 115 12.49 -1.66 -28.41
N ARG A 116 11.44 -2.06 -27.67
CA ARG A 116 11.49 -2.22 -26.21
C ARG A 116 12.46 -3.32 -25.78
N THR A 117 13.23 -3.03 -24.77
CA THR A 117 14.14 -3.96 -24.11
C THR A 117 14.08 -3.77 -22.60
N HIS A 118 14.53 -4.76 -21.84
CA HIS A 118 14.53 -4.71 -20.36
C HIS A 118 13.15 -4.37 -19.77
N GLU A 119 12.11 -4.97 -20.34
CA GLU A 119 10.73 -4.70 -19.90
C GLU A 119 10.43 -5.36 -18.56
N LEU A 120 9.85 -4.58 -17.65
CA LEU A 120 9.40 -5.03 -16.33
C LEU A 120 8.01 -4.47 -16.02
N LYS A 121 7.00 -5.34 -15.98
CA LYS A 121 5.62 -4.99 -15.61
C LYS A 121 5.42 -5.22 -14.11
N ARG A 122 4.91 -4.21 -13.39
CA ARG A 122 4.58 -4.28 -11.96
C ARG A 122 3.15 -3.83 -11.71
N ARG A 123 2.42 -4.62 -10.91
CA ARG A 123 1.07 -4.30 -10.50
C ARG A 123 1.08 -3.20 -9.45
N VAL A 124 0.12 -2.30 -9.56
CA VAL A 124 -0.23 -1.35 -8.51
C VAL A 124 -1.10 -2.08 -7.48
N ASP A 125 -0.63 -2.18 -6.25
CA ASP A 125 -1.38 -2.82 -5.17
C ASP A 125 -2.07 -1.77 -4.29
N PHE A 126 -1.43 -0.63 -4.03
CA PHE A 126 -1.98 0.44 -3.20
C PHE A 126 -1.66 1.82 -3.77
N VAL A 127 -2.47 2.78 -3.36
CA VAL A 127 -2.24 4.21 -3.58
C VAL A 127 -1.93 4.86 -2.25
N ILE A 128 -0.90 5.71 -2.21
CA ILE A 128 -0.55 6.57 -1.08
C ILE A 128 -0.75 8.03 -1.48
N GLY A 129 -1.48 8.77 -0.66
CA GLY A 129 -1.90 10.14 -0.93
C GLY A 129 -3.36 10.26 -1.36
N SER A 130 -4.06 11.25 -0.85
CA SER A 130 -5.50 11.44 -1.02
C SER A 130 -5.96 11.75 -2.45
N GLY A 131 -5.04 12.15 -3.32
CA GLY A 131 -5.34 12.63 -4.66
C GLY A 131 -5.64 14.12 -4.77
N ASN A 132 -5.64 14.86 -3.67
CA ASN A 132 -5.83 16.32 -3.73
C ASN A 132 -4.65 17.03 -4.42
N ASN A 133 -3.43 16.51 -4.24
CA ASN A 133 -2.22 17.02 -4.88
C ASN A 133 -1.56 15.96 -5.75
N THR A 134 -1.28 14.80 -5.17
CA THR A 134 -0.57 13.69 -5.80
C THR A 134 -1.14 12.36 -5.36
N ARG A 135 -0.88 11.33 -6.19
CA ARG A 135 -1.08 9.91 -5.88
C ARG A 135 0.16 9.15 -6.27
N SER A 136 0.94 8.71 -5.30
CA SER A 136 2.01 7.75 -5.52
C SER A 136 1.48 6.33 -5.41
N TYR A 137 2.16 5.39 -6.05
CA TYR A 137 1.71 4.01 -6.17
C TYR A 137 2.69 3.08 -5.49
N LEU A 138 2.15 2.02 -4.91
CA LEU A 138 2.93 1.03 -4.20
C LEU A 138 2.68 -0.35 -4.78
N SER A 139 3.73 -1.16 -4.83
CA SER A 139 3.65 -2.57 -5.16
C SER A 139 4.13 -3.42 -3.99
N GLN A 140 3.40 -4.51 -3.71
CA GLN A 140 3.79 -5.47 -2.67
C GLN A 140 4.34 -6.74 -3.32
N ILE A 141 5.62 -7.01 -3.07
CA ILE A 141 6.33 -8.15 -3.66
C ILE A 141 6.81 -9.05 -2.51
N ASN A 142 6.26 -10.25 -2.41
CA ASN A 142 6.60 -11.20 -1.34
C ASN A 142 6.46 -10.58 0.07
N GLY A 143 5.37 -9.82 0.29
CA GLY A 143 5.10 -9.12 1.55
C GLY A 143 5.91 -7.84 1.76
N ARG A 144 6.85 -7.51 0.88
CA ARG A 144 7.64 -6.28 0.95
C ARG A 144 6.99 -5.18 0.11
N MET A 145 6.81 -4.03 0.72
CA MET A 145 6.20 -2.86 0.08
C MET A 145 7.26 -1.94 -0.49
N VAL A 146 7.08 -1.54 -1.75
CA VAL A 146 7.96 -0.59 -2.44
C VAL A 146 7.14 0.50 -3.12
N GLU A 147 7.69 1.72 -3.16
CA GLU A 147 7.16 2.80 -3.97
C GLU A 147 7.52 2.59 -5.44
N MET A 148 6.57 2.92 -6.31
CA MET A 148 6.72 2.84 -7.76
C MET A 148 7.26 4.15 -8.34
N PRO A 149 7.97 4.10 -9.48
CA PRO A 149 8.71 5.25 -10.00
C PRO A 149 7.85 6.40 -10.52
N VAL A 150 6.57 6.18 -10.83
CA VAL A 150 5.70 7.21 -11.42
C VAL A 150 4.51 7.53 -10.53
N THR A 151 4.23 8.81 -10.39
CA THR A 151 3.18 9.43 -9.58
C THR A 151 2.22 10.21 -10.47
N TRP A 152 0.94 10.23 -10.12
CA TRP A 152 -0.06 11.13 -10.70
C TRP A 152 -0.10 12.46 -9.95
N TYR A 153 0.12 13.56 -10.66
CA TYR A 153 0.05 14.91 -10.14
C TYR A 153 -1.32 15.53 -10.47
N SER A 154 -2.27 15.38 -9.56
CA SER A 154 -3.69 15.69 -9.78
C SER A 154 -3.94 17.14 -10.20
N LYS A 155 -3.25 18.11 -9.60
CA LYS A 155 -3.43 19.53 -9.96
C LYS A 155 -2.99 19.84 -11.38
N LYS A 156 -2.03 19.10 -11.92
CA LYS A 156 -1.52 19.29 -13.30
C LYS A 156 -2.18 18.32 -14.27
N ALA A 157 -2.89 17.30 -13.77
CA ALA A 157 -3.45 16.18 -14.54
C ALA A 157 -2.39 15.52 -15.44
N ILE A 158 -1.21 15.20 -14.86
CA ILE A 158 -0.11 14.54 -15.57
C ILE A 158 0.50 13.41 -14.73
N TRP A 159 1.06 12.45 -15.43
CA TRP A 159 2.03 11.50 -14.90
C TRP A 159 3.42 12.11 -14.93
N ASP A 160 4.20 11.92 -13.87
CA ASP A 160 5.59 12.32 -13.79
C ASP A 160 6.33 11.45 -12.76
N MET A 161 7.65 11.58 -12.69
CA MET A 161 8.45 10.83 -11.73
C MET A 161 7.98 11.08 -10.29
N SER A 162 7.99 10.03 -9.49
CA SER A 162 7.66 10.12 -8.06
C SER A 162 8.61 11.07 -7.32
N PRO A 163 8.16 11.77 -6.26
CA PRO A 163 8.99 12.73 -5.57
C PRO A 163 10.36 12.16 -5.16
N GLY A 164 11.43 12.81 -5.59
CA GLY A 164 12.82 12.41 -5.36
C GLY A 164 13.39 11.37 -6.32
N TYR A 165 12.60 10.87 -7.26
CA TYR A 165 13.08 9.97 -8.32
C TYR A 165 13.75 10.73 -9.48
N ASP A 166 13.47 12.01 -9.64
CA ASP A 166 14.11 12.91 -10.61
C ASP A 166 15.64 12.98 -10.47
N LYS A 167 16.15 12.82 -9.25
CA LYS A 167 17.59 12.83 -8.95
C LYS A 167 18.19 11.43 -8.84
N ASN A 168 17.43 10.46 -8.38
CA ASN A 168 17.89 9.10 -8.16
C ASN A 168 16.73 8.13 -8.38
N ASN A 169 16.64 7.62 -9.59
CA ASN A 169 15.62 6.65 -9.94
C ASN A 169 15.91 5.28 -9.33
N LEU A 170 15.26 4.98 -8.21
CA LEU A 170 15.35 3.69 -7.52
C LEU A 170 14.49 2.61 -8.18
N ARG A 171 13.84 2.91 -9.29
CA ARG A 171 12.97 1.99 -10.02
C ARG A 171 11.89 1.42 -9.07
N PHE A 172 11.67 0.12 -9.05
CA PHE A 172 10.72 -0.56 -8.14
C PHE A 172 11.42 -1.09 -6.87
N SER A 173 12.35 -0.33 -6.28
CA SER A 173 13.12 -0.79 -5.13
C SER A 173 13.12 0.15 -3.92
N ARG A 174 12.50 1.33 -4.01
CA ARG A 174 12.40 2.25 -2.87
C ARG A 174 11.50 1.64 -1.78
N PRO A 175 12.05 1.30 -0.61
CA PRO A 175 11.25 0.64 0.42
C PRO A 175 10.26 1.61 1.06
N ILE A 176 9.03 1.15 1.28
CA ILE A 176 8.07 1.82 2.15
C ILE A 176 8.30 1.33 3.57
N ILE A 177 8.86 2.21 4.39
CA ILE A 177 9.21 1.94 5.77
C ILE A 177 8.12 2.41 6.74
N GLN A 178 8.21 1.99 7.99
CA GLN A 178 7.24 2.35 9.03
C GLN A 178 6.99 3.87 9.11
N LYS A 179 8.04 4.68 8.96
CA LYS A 179 7.92 6.16 8.98
C LYS A 179 6.94 6.69 7.92
N CYS A 180 6.91 6.10 6.72
CA CYS A 180 5.97 6.50 5.67
C CYS A 180 4.53 6.21 6.09
N MET A 181 4.31 5.00 6.62
CA MET A 181 2.99 4.52 7.00
C MET A 181 2.44 5.24 8.24
N THR A 182 3.30 5.78 9.10
CA THR A 182 2.89 6.55 10.28
C THR A 182 2.00 7.74 9.90
N CYS A 183 2.28 8.40 8.78
CA CYS A 183 1.52 9.58 8.32
C CYS A 183 0.43 9.26 7.28
N HIS A 184 0.44 8.07 6.68
CA HIS A 184 -0.48 7.73 5.60
C HIS A 184 -1.42 6.57 5.92
N ASN A 185 -1.20 5.87 7.02
CA ASN A 185 -1.98 4.71 7.42
C ASN A 185 -2.29 4.76 8.91
N SER A 186 -3.25 3.98 9.39
CA SER A 186 -3.58 3.89 10.82
C SER A 186 -2.45 3.25 11.61
N PHE A 187 -2.44 1.93 11.68
CA PHE A 187 -1.45 1.16 12.42
C PHE A 187 -1.03 -0.04 11.58
N ALA A 188 -0.20 0.23 10.54
CA ALA A 188 0.39 -0.84 9.76
C ALA A 188 1.37 -1.66 10.61
N GLU A 189 1.16 -2.96 10.65
CA GLU A 189 2.04 -3.87 11.38
C GLU A 189 3.22 -4.29 10.50
N PHE A 190 4.42 -3.88 10.92
CA PHE A 190 5.66 -4.24 10.26
C PHE A 190 6.26 -5.50 10.89
N ASN A 191 6.84 -6.34 10.05
CA ASN A 191 7.68 -7.43 10.52
C ASN A 191 8.90 -6.82 11.26
N PRO A 192 9.15 -7.17 12.54
CA PRO A 192 10.23 -6.57 13.33
C PRO A 192 11.63 -6.87 12.78
N TYR A 193 11.76 -7.85 11.88
CA TYR A 193 13.02 -8.24 11.25
C TYR A 193 13.18 -7.72 9.82
N SER A 194 12.28 -6.82 9.37
CA SER A 194 12.32 -6.25 8.02
C SER A 194 11.94 -4.78 8.03
N ILE A 195 12.62 -3.98 7.22
CA ILE A 195 12.36 -2.54 7.11
C ILE A 195 11.09 -2.21 6.35
N ASN A 196 10.60 -3.13 5.49
CA ASN A 196 9.48 -2.87 4.58
C ASN A 196 8.55 -4.08 4.36
N GLN A 197 8.66 -5.11 5.18
CA GLN A 197 7.71 -6.21 5.15
C GLN A 197 6.53 -5.89 6.05
N ILE A 198 5.35 -5.91 5.47
CA ILE A 198 4.10 -5.49 6.10
C ILE A 198 3.10 -6.63 5.97
N ASN A 199 2.26 -6.81 6.99
CA ASN A 199 1.18 -7.78 6.96
C ASN A 199 0.21 -7.50 5.80
N SER A 200 -0.38 -8.55 5.24
CA SER A 200 -1.28 -8.48 4.10
C SER A 200 -2.56 -7.68 4.35
N GLN A 201 -3.02 -7.61 5.59
CA GLN A 201 -4.18 -6.82 6.00
C GLN A 201 -3.71 -5.45 6.50
N LEU A 202 -3.78 -4.46 5.61
CA LEU A 202 -3.45 -3.08 5.94
C LEU A 202 -4.74 -2.29 6.17
N PRO A 203 -4.83 -1.52 7.26
CA PRO A 203 -5.87 -0.51 7.40
C PRO A 203 -5.84 0.47 6.22
N LEU A 204 -6.98 0.97 5.82
CA LEU A 204 -7.09 1.93 4.72
C LEU A 204 -7.22 3.36 5.24
N GLY A 205 -6.23 4.20 4.93
CA GLY A 205 -6.15 5.60 5.36
C GLY A 205 -5.77 5.78 6.84
N ILE A 206 -5.85 7.00 7.31
CA ILE A 206 -5.72 7.34 8.72
C ILE A 206 -7.04 6.98 9.40
N GLY A 207 -7.00 6.17 10.45
CA GLY A 207 -8.19 5.75 11.18
C GLY A 207 -8.53 6.63 12.37
N CYS A 208 -9.68 6.36 12.97
CA CYS A 208 -10.25 7.14 14.08
C CYS A 208 -9.30 7.21 15.28
N GLU A 209 -8.72 6.07 15.64
CA GLU A 209 -7.87 5.93 16.81
C GLU A 209 -6.51 6.64 16.69
N ARG A 210 -6.13 7.13 15.49
CA ARG A 210 -4.96 8.00 15.33
C ARG A 210 -5.13 9.36 16.04
N CYS A 211 -6.37 9.82 16.15
CA CYS A 211 -6.71 11.08 16.82
C CYS A 211 -7.35 10.86 18.18
N HIS A 212 -8.12 9.77 18.32
CA HIS A 212 -8.91 9.49 19.51
C HIS A 212 -8.22 8.58 20.52
N GLY A 213 -7.07 7.99 20.16
CA GLY A 213 -6.38 6.99 21.00
C GLY A 213 -7.07 5.63 21.01
N PRO A 214 -6.59 4.68 21.83
CA PRO A 214 -7.12 3.33 21.91
C PRO A 214 -8.60 3.31 22.30
N GLY A 215 -9.44 2.66 21.48
CA GLY A 215 -10.89 2.65 21.63
C GLY A 215 -11.47 1.52 22.49
N LYS A 216 -10.65 0.53 22.88
CA LYS A 216 -11.15 -0.70 23.49
C LYS A 216 -11.97 -0.46 24.76
N GLU A 217 -11.48 0.35 25.70
CA GLU A 217 -12.19 0.62 26.95
C GLU A 217 -13.52 1.35 26.71
N HIS A 218 -13.55 2.25 25.71
CA HIS A 218 -14.77 2.93 25.30
C HIS A 218 -15.78 1.94 24.71
N VAL A 219 -15.35 1.10 23.77
CA VAL A 219 -16.20 0.10 23.10
C VAL A 219 -16.74 -0.90 24.13
N ASP A 220 -15.86 -1.48 24.95
CA ASP A 220 -16.25 -2.45 25.97
C ASP A 220 -17.28 -1.86 26.96
N PHE A 221 -17.07 -0.61 27.37
CA PHE A 221 -18.01 0.07 28.26
C PHE A 221 -19.37 0.29 27.61
N GLN A 222 -19.42 0.74 26.36
CA GLN A 222 -20.68 0.98 25.66
C GLN A 222 -21.44 -0.31 25.36
N PHE A 223 -20.74 -1.41 25.10
CA PHE A 223 -21.39 -2.71 24.85
C PHE A 223 -21.80 -3.46 26.11
N TYR A 224 -20.99 -3.44 27.16
CA TYR A 224 -21.15 -4.36 28.28
C TYR A 224 -21.46 -3.69 29.62
N GLY A 225 -21.26 -2.41 29.77
CA GLY A 225 -21.34 -1.76 31.09
C GLY A 225 -21.95 -0.39 31.13
N GLY A 226 -22.26 0.18 29.99
CA GLY A 226 -22.60 1.60 29.89
C GLY A 226 -23.93 1.97 30.51
N GLN A 227 -23.89 2.64 31.65
CA GLN A 227 -24.97 3.54 32.00
C GLN A 227 -24.81 4.82 31.18
N ASP A 228 -25.97 5.34 30.71
CA ASP A 228 -26.17 6.49 29.85
C ASP A 228 -25.02 7.53 29.87
N PRO A 229 -24.27 7.71 28.76
CA PRO A 229 -23.21 8.70 28.65
C PRO A 229 -23.70 10.14 28.84
N ALA A 230 -25.00 10.40 28.66
CA ALA A 230 -25.60 11.72 28.90
C ALA A 230 -25.51 12.16 30.37
N LYS A 231 -25.22 11.25 31.29
CA LYS A 231 -24.97 11.58 32.71
C LYS A 231 -23.53 11.99 33.02
N VAL A 232 -22.60 11.75 32.10
CA VAL A 232 -21.23 12.20 32.22
C VAL A 232 -21.10 13.49 31.44
N GLY A 233 -21.35 14.61 32.03
CA GLY A 233 -21.47 15.95 31.42
C GLY A 233 -20.28 16.47 30.59
N HIS A 234 -19.26 15.63 30.30
CA HIS A 234 -18.06 15.98 29.54
C HIS A 234 -17.63 14.94 28.49
N GLY A 235 -18.49 14.01 28.11
CA GLY A 235 -18.16 12.88 27.21
C GLY A 235 -17.54 11.69 27.94
N ASP A 236 -17.24 10.62 27.22
CA ASP A 236 -16.63 9.42 27.79
C ASP A 236 -15.12 9.62 28.01
N PRO A 237 -14.62 9.54 29.27
CA PRO A 237 -13.20 9.76 29.56
C PRO A 237 -12.29 8.60 29.11
N ARG A 238 -12.85 7.49 28.62
CA ARG A 238 -12.12 6.29 28.16
C ARG A 238 -11.58 6.45 26.73
N ILE A 239 -11.99 7.53 26.06
CA ILE A 239 -11.52 7.87 24.73
C ILE A 239 -11.20 9.35 24.64
N VAL A 240 -10.15 9.71 23.91
CA VAL A 240 -9.78 11.11 23.73
C VAL A 240 -10.77 11.78 22.80
N ASN A 241 -11.32 12.92 23.23
CA ASN A 241 -11.99 13.85 22.32
C ASN A 241 -11.05 15.05 22.08
N PRO A 242 -10.42 15.18 20.91
CA PRO A 242 -9.47 16.26 20.62
C PRO A 242 -10.06 17.66 20.82
N ASP A 243 -11.37 17.86 20.56
CA ASP A 243 -12.05 19.15 20.74
C ASP A 243 -12.14 19.57 22.22
N LYS A 244 -12.02 18.63 23.16
CA LYS A 244 -12.05 18.89 24.60
C LYS A 244 -10.67 19.08 25.21
N LEU A 245 -9.61 18.89 24.45
CA LEU A 245 -8.24 19.13 24.88
C LEU A 245 -7.96 20.65 24.95
N ILE A 246 -7.00 21.04 25.77
CA ILE A 246 -6.46 22.40 25.71
C ILE A 246 -5.81 22.63 24.33
N LYS A 247 -5.79 23.86 23.86
CA LYS A 247 -5.43 24.21 22.48
C LYS A 247 -4.08 23.67 22.03
N GLU A 248 -3.11 23.70 22.91
CA GLU A 248 -1.76 23.15 22.65
C GLU A 248 -1.82 21.64 22.37
N ARG A 249 -2.62 20.89 23.14
CA ARG A 249 -2.78 19.45 22.96
C ARG A 249 -3.63 19.10 21.73
N GLN A 250 -4.54 19.96 21.31
CA GLN A 250 -5.25 19.78 20.02
C GLN A 250 -4.25 19.80 18.87
N LEU A 251 -3.27 20.70 18.90
CA LEU A 251 -2.22 20.77 17.88
C LEU A 251 -1.29 19.55 17.91
N ASP A 252 -0.95 19.04 19.11
CA ASP A 252 -0.13 17.82 19.25
C ASP A 252 -0.73 16.63 18.49
N VAL A 253 -2.08 16.53 18.45
CA VAL A 253 -2.75 15.48 17.67
C VAL A 253 -2.44 15.62 16.18
N CYS A 254 -2.37 16.85 15.66
CA CYS A 254 -2.04 17.11 14.25
C CYS A 254 -0.54 16.89 13.98
N PHE A 255 0.32 17.28 14.91
CA PHE A 255 1.78 17.20 14.79
C PHE A 255 2.35 15.78 14.80
N GLN A 256 1.54 14.77 15.04
CA GLN A 256 1.95 13.38 14.79
C GLN A 256 2.37 13.15 13.32
N CYS A 257 1.81 13.92 12.38
CA CYS A 257 2.00 13.76 10.95
C CYS A 257 2.34 15.09 10.24
N HIS A 258 1.82 16.22 10.71
CA HIS A 258 2.01 17.56 10.13
C HIS A 258 3.11 18.30 10.91
N LEU A 259 4.35 18.21 10.42
CA LEU A 259 5.52 18.91 10.97
C LEU A 259 5.79 20.22 10.23
#